data_42647a9d1fcef0c81aae0e13fb6f087d
#
_entry.id   42647a9d1fcef0c81aae0e13fb6f087d
#
_cell.length_a   1.000
_cell.length_b   1.000
_cell.length_c   1.000
_cell.angle_alpha   90.00
_cell.angle_beta   90.00
_cell.angle_gamma   90.00
#
_symmetry.space_group_name_H-M   'P 1'
#
loop_
_entity.id
_entity.type
_entity.pdbx_description
1 polymer ?
#
loop_
_entity_poly.entity_id
_entity_poly.type
_entity_poly.pdbx_seq_one_letter_code
_entity_poly.pdbx_strand_id
1 'polypeptide(L)'
;MASAIRSCAGGVVFCDEQVFLLMSDRGEWVMPKGVIRNRNHSNDVALWRVEDEAGIHARIIGIAGNTRYDFFSESRGKEVSNRIQWFAMIADDSSYHISFDQGFLNGGYYPVQKAREMLTHDCDREILDTAYQIYE
;
A
#
# COMPACT_ATOMS: atom_id res chain seq x y z
N MET A 1 3.36 -10.62 27.23
CA MET A 1 4.23 -9.53 26.77
C MET A 1 3.50 -8.69 25.74
N ALA A 2 3.52 -7.37 25.89
CA ALA A 2 2.80 -6.48 25.01
C ALA A 2 3.49 -6.37 23.65
N SER A 3 2.72 -6.49 22.59
CA SER A 3 3.21 -6.25 21.22
C SER A 3 3.31 -4.74 20.97
N ALA A 4 4.28 -4.32 20.19
CA ALA A 4 4.33 -2.96 19.69
C ALA A 4 3.31 -2.81 18.56
N ILE A 5 2.53 -1.74 18.59
CA ILE A 5 1.59 -1.42 17.51
C ILE A 5 2.18 -0.31 16.67
N ARG A 6 2.20 -0.52 15.36
CA ARG A 6 2.66 0.46 14.39
C ARG A 6 1.52 0.83 13.48
N SER A 7 1.14 2.11 13.49
CA SER A 7 0.08 2.61 12.61
C SER A 7 0.68 3.00 11.27
N CYS A 8 0.06 2.50 10.20
CA CYS A 8 0.50 2.73 8.83
C CYS A 8 -0.65 3.24 7.98
N ALA A 9 -0.32 3.81 6.85
CA ALA A 9 -1.30 4.22 5.84
C ALA A 9 -0.79 3.87 4.46
N GLY A 10 -1.69 3.48 3.57
CA GLY A 10 -1.33 3.10 2.23
C GLY A 10 -2.40 3.42 1.21
N GLY A 11 -2.06 3.25 -0.06
CA GLY A 11 -2.93 3.58 -1.17
C GLY A 11 -3.13 2.44 -2.14
N VAL A 12 -4.38 2.27 -2.56
CA VAL A 12 -4.77 1.42 -3.69
C VAL A 12 -5.00 2.38 -4.85
N VAL A 13 -4.06 2.44 -5.77
CA VAL A 13 -3.99 3.49 -6.78
C VAL A 13 -4.46 2.96 -8.12
N PHE A 14 -5.52 3.58 -8.65
CA PHE A 14 -6.11 3.20 -9.93
C PHE A 14 -5.77 4.22 -11.00
N CYS A 15 -5.61 3.72 -12.23
CA CYS A 15 -5.46 4.54 -13.42
C CYS A 15 -5.91 3.70 -14.62
N ASP A 16 -6.86 4.21 -15.41
CA ASP A 16 -7.35 3.54 -16.64
C ASP A 16 -7.75 2.08 -16.43
N GLU A 17 -8.53 1.81 -15.38
CA GLU A 17 -9.02 0.47 -15.03
C GLU A 17 -7.90 -0.51 -14.60
N GLN A 18 -6.74 0.03 -14.25
CA GLN A 18 -5.61 -0.75 -13.74
C GLN A 18 -5.25 -0.28 -12.34
N VAL A 19 -4.58 -1.14 -11.58
CA VAL A 19 -4.13 -0.83 -10.22
C VAL A 19 -2.62 -1.00 -10.12
N PHE A 20 -1.98 -0.12 -9.35
CA PHE A 20 -0.54 -0.11 -9.20
C PHE A 20 -0.09 -1.08 -8.11
N LEU A 21 0.87 -1.94 -8.44
CA LEU A 21 1.51 -2.86 -7.50
C LEU A 21 3.01 -2.67 -7.49
N LEU A 22 3.63 -3.00 -6.35
CA LEU A 22 5.08 -3.03 -6.17
C LEU A 22 5.53 -4.42 -5.76
N MET A 23 6.71 -4.81 -6.20
CA MET A 23 7.36 -6.02 -5.69
C MET A 23 8.37 -5.63 -4.63
N SER A 24 8.22 -6.17 -3.42
CA SER A 24 9.15 -5.92 -2.32
C SER A 24 10.45 -6.68 -2.51
N ASP A 25 11.45 -6.37 -1.69
CA ASP A 25 12.75 -7.05 -1.69
C ASP A 25 12.65 -8.54 -1.31
N ARG A 26 11.50 -8.94 -0.74
CA ARG A 26 11.20 -10.35 -0.42
C ARG A 26 10.52 -11.09 -1.58
N GLY A 27 10.31 -10.42 -2.71
CA GLY A 27 9.62 -11.01 -3.85
C GLY A 27 8.10 -11.06 -3.70
N GLU A 28 7.54 -10.25 -2.81
CA GLU A 28 6.09 -10.19 -2.60
C GLU A 28 5.48 -9.04 -3.38
N TRP A 29 4.33 -9.28 -3.98
CA TRP A 29 3.55 -8.22 -4.63
C TRP A 29 2.67 -7.54 -3.58
N VAL A 30 2.84 -6.23 -3.43
CA VAL A 30 2.21 -5.42 -2.41
C VAL A 30 1.74 -4.08 -2.97
N MET A 31 1.05 -3.30 -2.14
CA MET A 31 0.63 -1.94 -2.48
C MET A 31 1.42 -0.94 -1.62
N PRO A 32 1.62 0.30 -2.10
CA PRO A 32 2.41 1.29 -1.38
C PRO A 32 1.83 1.61 0.00
N LYS A 33 2.67 1.62 1.02
CA LYS A 33 2.29 1.97 2.38
C LYS A 33 3.50 2.41 3.19
N GLY A 34 3.25 3.09 4.30
CA GLY A 34 4.31 3.45 5.21
C GLY A 34 3.80 3.81 6.60
N VAL A 35 4.74 3.92 7.53
CA VAL A 35 4.45 4.18 8.94
C VAL A 35 4.04 5.63 9.14
N ILE A 36 3.00 5.85 9.94
CA ILE A 36 2.57 7.18 10.36
C ILE A 36 3.46 7.62 11.51
N ARG A 37 4.12 8.77 11.36
CA ARG A 37 5.04 9.34 12.35
C ARG A 37 4.60 10.75 12.71
N ASN A 38 5.03 11.21 13.90
CA ASN A 38 4.93 12.62 14.32
C ASN A 38 3.50 13.18 14.25
N ARG A 39 2.49 12.33 14.52
CA ARG A 39 1.07 12.74 14.51
C ARG A 39 0.58 13.21 13.14
N ASN A 40 1.25 12.81 12.08
CA ASN A 40 0.75 13.09 10.74
C ASN A 40 -0.58 12.39 10.50
N HIS A 41 -1.40 12.97 9.63
CA HIS A 41 -2.68 12.37 9.28
C HIS A 41 -2.48 11.19 8.32
N SER A 42 -3.28 10.14 8.49
CA SER A 42 -3.17 8.92 7.69
C SER A 42 -3.32 9.19 6.19
N ASN A 43 -4.25 10.08 5.80
CA ASN A 43 -4.44 10.43 4.39
C ASN A 43 -3.20 11.08 3.78
N ASP A 44 -2.53 11.96 4.50
CA ASP A 44 -1.31 12.60 4.02
C ASP A 44 -0.17 11.60 3.89
N VAL A 45 -0.01 10.72 4.89
CA VAL A 45 1.03 9.68 4.85
C VAL A 45 0.81 8.74 3.67
N ALA A 46 -0.43 8.34 3.41
CA ALA A 46 -0.76 7.47 2.28
C ALA A 46 -0.35 8.13 0.95
N LEU A 47 -0.69 9.41 0.77
CA LEU A 47 -0.32 10.15 -0.45
C LEU A 47 1.19 10.30 -0.59
N TRP A 48 1.89 10.62 0.50
CA TRP A 48 3.36 10.78 0.48
C TRP A 48 4.05 9.46 0.16
N ARG A 49 3.55 8.35 0.68
CA ARG A 49 4.17 7.04 0.42
C ARG A 49 3.97 6.59 -1.01
N VAL A 50 2.80 6.85 -1.58
CA VAL A 50 2.55 6.59 -3.00
C VAL A 50 3.52 7.39 -3.87
N GLU A 51 3.76 8.66 -3.53
CA GLU A 51 4.71 9.50 -4.25
C GLU A 51 6.15 9.02 -4.05
N ASP A 52 6.55 8.75 -2.80
CA ASP A 52 7.93 8.35 -2.48
C ASP A 52 8.30 7.00 -3.09
N GLU A 53 7.39 6.02 -3.01
CA GLU A 53 7.70 4.65 -3.43
C GLU A 53 7.48 4.44 -4.92
N ALA A 54 6.54 5.15 -5.51
CA ALA A 54 6.12 4.91 -6.90
C ALA A 54 6.16 6.15 -7.82
N GLY A 55 6.48 7.32 -7.28
CA GLY A 55 6.51 8.53 -8.10
C GLY A 55 5.16 8.94 -8.64
N ILE A 56 4.08 8.53 -7.99
CA ILE A 56 2.72 8.77 -8.48
C ILE A 56 2.07 9.91 -7.69
N HIS A 57 1.50 10.87 -8.41
CA HIS A 57 0.64 11.89 -7.82
C HIS A 57 -0.80 11.42 -7.96
N ALA A 58 -1.48 11.28 -6.82
CA ALA A 58 -2.83 10.73 -6.79
C ALA A 58 -3.72 11.55 -5.85
N ARG A 59 -5.03 11.35 -5.97
CA ARG A 59 -6.01 11.92 -5.05
C ARG A 59 -6.83 10.80 -4.42
N ILE A 60 -7.22 11.01 -3.18
CA ILE A 60 -8.02 10.04 -2.44
C ILE A 60 -9.48 10.16 -2.85
N ILE A 61 -10.12 9.02 -3.11
CA ILE A 61 -11.56 8.95 -3.46
C ILE A 61 -12.38 8.24 -2.40
N GLY A 62 -11.75 7.63 -1.40
CA GLY A 62 -12.46 6.98 -0.31
C GLY A 62 -11.55 6.15 0.57
N ILE A 63 -12.11 5.65 1.67
CA ILE A 63 -11.40 4.75 2.58
C ILE A 63 -11.74 3.32 2.16
N ALA A 64 -10.71 2.52 1.87
CA ALA A 64 -10.90 1.13 1.43
C ALA A 64 -11.00 0.15 2.60
N GLY A 65 -10.46 0.50 3.75
CA GLY A 65 -10.53 -0.35 4.93
C GLY A 65 -9.22 -0.44 5.68
N ASN A 66 -9.14 -1.40 6.58
CA ASN A 66 -7.98 -1.59 7.44
C ASN A 66 -7.50 -3.03 7.37
N THR A 67 -6.19 -3.23 7.41
CA THR A 67 -5.60 -4.55 7.53
C THR A 67 -4.66 -4.59 8.72
N ARG A 68 -4.36 -5.82 9.16
CA ARG A 68 -3.44 -6.06 10.27
C ARG A 68 -2.38 -7.06 9.79
N TYR A 69 -1.15 -6.77 10.12
CA TYR A 69 -0.03 -7.63 9.78
C TYR A 69 0.90 -7.73 11.01
N ASP A 70 1.01 -8.93 11.57
CA ASP A 70 1.83 -9.19 12.76
C ASP A 70 3.10 -9.91 12.37
N PHE A 71 4.23 -9.50 12.94
CA PHE A 71 5.50 -10.15 12.70
C PHE A 71 6.44 -9.95 13.89
N PHE A 72 7.45 -10.81 14.00
CA PHE A 72 8.49 -10.65 15.01
C PHE A 72 9.61 -9.78 14.43
N SER A 73 9.93 -8.69 15.13
CA SER A 73 11.02 -7.80 14.75
C SER A 73 12.29 -8.20 15.46
N GLU A 74 13.27 -8.72 14.73
CA GLU A 74 14.55 -9.13 15.29
C GLU A 74 15.32 -7.94 15.86
N SER A 75 15.28 -6.80 15.17
CA SER A 75 15.98 -5.60 15.62
C SER A 75 15.42 -5.05 16.93
N ARG A 76 14.13 -5.25 17.19
CA ARG A 76 13.47 -4.81 18.43
C ARG A 76 13.36 -5.92 19.46
N GLY A 77 13.57 -7.17 19.06
CA GLY A 77 13.43 -8.33 19.92
C GLY A 77 12.01 -8.56 20.43
N LYS A 78 10.98 -8.19 19.66
CA LYS A 78 9.59 -8.33 20.07
C LYS A 78 8.62 -8.43 18.89
N GLU A 79 7.40 -8.85 19.20
CA GLU A 79 6.29 -8.85 18.26
C GLU A 79 5.90 -7.43 17.89
N VAL A 80 5.62 -7.20 16.61
CA VAL A 80 5.15 -5.92 16.08
C VAL A 80 3.87 -6.16 15.30
N SER A 81 2.85 -5.34 15.55
CA SER A 81 1.59 -5.36 14.82
C SER A 81 1.48 -4.11 13.96
N ASN A 82 1.53 -4.27 12.65
CA ASN A 82 1.26 -3.19 11.71
C ASN A 82 -0.25 -3.11 11.50
N ARG A 83 -0.82 -1.94 11.74
CA ARG A 83 -2.22 -1.63 11.50
C ARG A 83 -2.28 -0.62 10.37
N ILE A 84 -2.81 -1.03 9.24
CA ILE A 84 -2.73 -0.24 8.01
C ILE A 84 -4.11 0.26 7.63
N GLN A 85 -4.26 1.58 7.50
CA GLN A 85 -5.46 2.18 6.92
C GLN A 85 -5.21 2.39 5.42
N TRP A 86 -6.10 1.84 4.59
CA TRP A 86 -5.98 1.89 3.14
C TRP A 86 -6.96 2.88 2.54
N PHE A 87 -6.46 3.67 1.58
CA PHE A 87 -7.26 4.62 0.84
C PHE A 87 -7.33 4.23 -0.62
N ALA A 88 -8.52 4.31 -1.21
CA ALA A 88 -8.67 4.19 -2.65
C ALA A 88 -8.28 5.53 -3.27
N MET A 89 -7.47 5.48 -4.33
CA MET A 89 -6.92 6.67 -4.99
C MET A 89 -7.02 6.56 -6.50
N ILE A 90 -7.07 7.72 -7.16
CA ILE A 90 -6.94 7.82 -8.62
C ILE A 90 -5.69 8.61 -8.91
N ALA A 91 -4.82 8.06 -9.77
CA ALA A 91 -3.62 8.75 -10.23
C ALA A 91 -3.98 9.83 -11.27
N ASP A 92 -3.20 10.91 -11.27
CA ASP A 92 -3.40 12.02 -12.22
C ASP A 92 -3.10 11.59 -13.65
N ASP A 93 -2.13 10.70 -13.83
CA ASP A 93 -1.77 10.11 -15.12
C ASP A 93 -1.17 8.72 -14.89
N SER A 94 -0.78 8.04 -15.97
CA SER A 94 -0.26 6.66 -15.88
C SER A 94 1.24 6.59 -15.63
N SER A 95 1.92 7.71 -15.46
CA SER A 95 3.36 7.70 -15.21
C SER A 95 3.67 7.23 -13.81
N TYR A 96 4.80 6.56 -13.66
CA TYR A 96 5.30 6.13 -12.36
C TYR A 96 6.82 6.00 -12.40
N HIS A 97 7.42 6.01 -11.20
CA HIS A 97 8.85 5.83 -11.06
C HIS A 97 9.11 5.03 -9.78
N ILE A 98 9.50 3.78 -9.95
CA ILE A 98 9.72 2.88 -8.82
C ILE A 98 10.98 3.28 -8.06
N SER A 99 10.88 3.39 -6.74
CA SER A 99 12.02 3.71 -5.89
C SER A 99 12.84 2.46 -5.59
N PHE A 100 13.80 2.15 -6.45
CA PHE A 100 14.71 1.03 -6.23
C PHE A 100 15.57 1.24 -4.99
N ASP A 101 15.84 2.49 -4.62
CA ASP A 101 16.61 2.84 -3.42
C ASP A 101 15.93 2.37 -2.13
N GLN A 102 14.61 2.22 -2.15
CA GLN A 102 13.85 1.73 -0.99
C GLN A 102 13.70 0.21 -0.98
N GLY A 103 14.37 -0.48 -1.90
CA GLY A 103 14.40 -1.95 -1.92
C GLY A 103 13.36 -2.60 -2.80
N PHE A 104 12.55 -1.82 -3.52
CA PHE A 104 11.58 -2.41 -4.45
C PHE A 104 12.28 -2.93 -5.70
N LEU A 105 11.87 -4.11 -6.15
CA LEU A 105 12.51 -4.81 -7.27
C LEU A 105 11.78 -4.58 -8.59
N ASN A 106 10.48 -4.30 -8.54
CA ASN A 106 9.64 -4.17 -9.72
C ASN A 106 8.34 -3.47 -9.34
N GLY A 107 7.54 -3.14 -10.32
CA GLY A 107 6.22 -2.55 -10.11
C GLY A 107 5.59 -2.11 -11.42
N GLY A 108 4.32 -1.76 -11.35
CA GLY A 108 3.60 -1.23 -12.49
C GLY A 108 2.10 -1.32 -12.29
N TYR A 109 1.37 -0.86 -13.31
CA TYR A 109 -0.07 -0.96 -13.36
C TYR A 109 -0.48 -2.28 -14.01
N TYR A 110 -1.45 -2.97 -13.41
CA TYR A 110 -1.96 -4.25 -13.91
C TYR A 110 -3.48 -4.21 -13.92
N PRO A 111 -4.13 -4.90 -14.86
CA PRO A 111 -5.58 -5.05 -14.82
C PRO A 111 -6.02 -5.56 -13.45
N VAL A 112 -7.12 -5.07 -12.92
CA VAL A 112 -7.53 -5.36 -11.54
C VAL A 112 -7.60 -6.86 -11.27
N GLN A 113 -8.16 -7.65 -12.20
CA GLN A 113 -8.26 -9.09 -12.02
C GLN A 113 -6.87 -9.73 -11.91
N LYS A 114 -5.92 -9.31 -12.77
CA LYS A 114 -4.57 -9.83 -12.73
C LYS A 114 -3.85 -9.40 -11.44
N ALA A 115 -4.01 -8.15 -11.03
CA ALA A 115 -3.41 -7.64 -9.80
C ALA A 115 -3.88 -8.44 -8.59
N ARG A 116 -5.18 -8.78 -8.56
CA ARG A 116 -5.75 -9.60 -7.50
C ARG A 116 -5.07 -10.96 -7.41
N GLU A 117 -4.79 -11.58 -8.55
CA GLU A 117 -4.08 -12.86 -8.60
C GLU A 117 -2.62 -12.73 -8.18
N MET A 118 -1.99 -11.59 -8.47
CA MET A 118 -0.58 -11.34 -8.16
C MET A 118 -0.33 -11.05 -6.69
N LEU A 119 -1.25 -10.33 -6.02
CA LEU A 119 -1.07 -9.93 -4.63
C LEU A 119 -0.76 -11.13 -3.74
N THR A 120 0.28 -11.00 -2.94
CA THR A 120 0.79 -12.09 -2.11
C THR A 120 -0.13 -12.41 -0.94
N HIS A 121 -0.73 -11.37 -0.33
CA HIS A 121 -1.52 -11.53 0.90
C HIS A 121 -3.02 -11.46 0.64
N ASP A 122 -3.77 -12.37 1.26
CA ASP A 122 -5.24 -12.42 1.12
C ASP A 122 -5.91 -11.15 1.61
N CYS A 123 -5.43 -10.56 2.70
CA CYS A 123 -6.01 -9.33 3.22
C CYS A 123 -5.87 -8.18 2.24
N ASP A 124 -4.80 -8.16 1.44
CA ASP A 124 -4.61 -7.14 0.41
C ASP A 124 -5.58 -7.33 -0.75
N ARG A 125 -5.91 -8.58 -1.08
CA ARG A 125 -6.94 -8.87 -2.11
C ARG A 125 -8.30 -8.34 -1.70
N GLU A 126 -8.66 -8.50 -0.45
CA GLU A 126 -9.92 -7.97 0.07
C GLU A 126 -9.96 -6.45 0.04
N ILE A 127 -8.85 -5.82 0.38
CA ILE A 127 -8.72 -4.35 0.30
C ILE A 127 -8.86 -3.89 -1.15
N LEU A 128 -8.22 -4.59 -2.09
CA LEU A 128 -8.34 -4.26 -3.51
C LEU A 128 -9.79 -4.37 -3.97
N ASP A 129 -10.50 -5.41 -3.57
CA ASP A 129 -11.91 -5.61 -3.93
C ASP A 129 -12.77 -4.44 -3.45
N THR A 130 -12.59 -4.01 -2.20
CA THR A 130 -13.33 -2.88 -1.63
C THR A 130 -12.97 -1.58 -2.33
N ALA A 131 -11.69 -1.34 -2.55
CA ALA A 131 -11.22 -0.13 -3.24
C ALA A 131 -11.76 -0.06 -4.67
N TYR A 132 -11.83 -1.18 -5.36
CA TYR A 132 -12.33 -1.22 -6.73
C TYR A 132 -13.81 -0.85 -6.78
N GLN A 133 -14.60 -1.28 -5.81
CA GLN A 133 -16.01 -0.86 -5.70
C GLN A 133 -16.14 0.66 -5.55
N ILE A 134 -15.24 1.27 -4.80
CA ILE A 134 -15.21 2.73 -4.64
C ILE A 134 -14.83 3.41 -5.96
N TYR A 135 -13.85 2.86 -6.66
CA TYR A 135 -13.36 3.39 -7.93
C TYR A 135 -14.42 3.34 -9.01
N GLU A 136 -15.22 2.29 -9.04
CA GLU A 136 -16.36 2.18 -9.95
C GLU A 136 -17.54 3.04 -9.45
#